data_b54d07897d65101977a8fa247a5d9bfa
#
_entry.id   b54d07897d65101977a8fa247a5d9bfa
#
_cell.length_a   1.000
_cell.length_b   1.000
_cell.length_c   1.000
_cell.angle_alpha   90.00
_cell.angle_beta   90.00
_cell.angle_gamma   90.00
#
_symmetry.space_group_name_H-M   'P 1'
#
loop_
_entity.id
_entity.type
_entity.pdbx_description
1 polymer ?
#
loop_
_entity_poly.entity_id
_entity_poly.type
_entity_poly.pdbx_seq_one_letter_code
_entity_poly.pdbx_strand_id
1 'polypeptide(L)'
;MKETLNSYSTGDVLTEGEVEVSRIMKTHPGFCPVPWKHTAINNNGDFRMCVQATTHRPERGVLTTEDNTKMRVETHSITDSRNAPLLKEVRKDMLEGNRSRHCLRCNREDDANQRSRRDLEINLNFKEFTLEDAQAVTAEDGSIVHEKVDITSSDIRLSNFCNLKCRMCGPTESHTWYDDWTKIKSEKFESHGTELELEKGAKNRFQIKGFNPYAWVNNVDIYEMFSKQTPGMKEIHISGGEPLIIDEHYKLLETYVNEGVAKNIKLDYNTNCLLYTSPSPRD
;
A
#
# COMPACT_ATOMS: atom_id res chain seq x y z
N MET A 1 -24.78 -17.89 -1.37
CA MET A 1 -24.18 -18.98 -0.56
C MET A 1 -23.49 -18.31 0.60
N LYS A 2 -23.92 -18.58 1.81
CA LYS A 2 -23.28 -18.08 3.04
C LYS A 2 -22.13 -19.03 3.34
N GLU A 3 -20.90 -18.64 3.07
CA GLU A 3 -19.76 -19.34 3.67
C GLU A 3 -19.63 -18.86 5.12
N THR A 4 -19.91 -19.79 5.98
CA THR A 4 -19.82 -19.71 7.43
C THR A 4 -18.37 -19.42 7.84
N LEU A 5 -18.18 -18.31 8.55
CA LEU A 5 -17.02 -18.08 9.40
C LEU A 5 -16.92 -19.26 10.39
N ASN A 6 -16.02 -20.18 10.13
CA ASN A 6 -15.70 -21.23 11.09
C ASN A 6 -15.00 -20.61 12.29
N SER A 7 -15.71 -20.58 13.40
CA SER A 7 -15.11 -20.50 14.72
C SER A 7 -14.21 -21.73 14.89
N TYR A 8 -12.94 -21.54 15.23
CA TYR A 8 -12.05 -22.62 15.60
C TYR A 8 -12.68 -23.40 16.76
N SER A 9 -13.16 -24.59 16.49
CA SER A 9 -13.60 -25.51 17.54
C SER A 9 -12.35 -26.07 18.22
N THR A 10 -12.35 -26.06 19.54
CA THR A 10 -11.29 -26.64 20.38
C THR A 10 -11.28 -28.16 20.24
N GLY A 11 -10.71 -28.67 19.17
CA GLY A 11 -10.64 -30.12 18.92
C GLY A 11 -10.09 -30.53 17.57
N ASP A 12 -9.95 -29.61 16.63
CA ASP A 12 -9.40 -29.93 15.32
C ASP A 12 -7.87 -30.02 15.39
N VAL A 13 -7.31 -31.06 14.78
CA VAL A 13 -5.86 -31.20 14.64
C VAL A 13 -5.38 -30.11 13.68
N LEU A 14 -4.57 -29.17 14.18
CA LEU A 14 -4.01 -28.11 13.37
C LEU A 14 -3.13 -28.69 12.26
N THR A 15 -3.21 -28.12 11.07
CA THR A 15 -2.26 -28.39 9.99
C THR A 15 -0.86 -27.91 10.36
N GLU A 16 0.18 -28.43 9.72
CA GLU A 16 1.57 -27.97 9.97
C GLU A 16 1.71 -26.43 9.81
N GLY A 17 1.03 -25.84 8.82
CA GLY A 17 1.00 -24.40 8.62
C GLY A 17 0.30 -23.63 9.75
N GLU A 18 -0.80 -24.14 10.30
CA GLU A 18 -1.49 -23.53 11.45
C GLU A 18 -0.69 -23.65 12.74
N VAL A 19 0.06 -24.75 12.93
CA VAL A 19 0.98 -24.93 14.05
C VAL A 19 2.09 -23.91 13.96
N GLU A 20 2.67 -23.68 12.78
CA GLU A 20 3.74 -22.71 12.54
C GLU A 20 3.29 -21.28 12.82
N VAL A 21 2.14 -20.86 12.27
CA VAL A 21 1.54 -19.54 12.53
C VAL A 21 1.28 -19.35 14.02
N SER A 22 0.73 -20.34 14.71
CA SER A 22 0.51 -20.28 16.17
C SER A 22 1.82 -20.13 16.95
N ARG A 23 2.91 -20.75 16.49
CA ARG A 23 4.24 -20.60 17.07
C ARG A 23 4.79 -19.21 16.89
N ILE A 24 4.74 -18.68 15.66
CA ILE A 24 5.21 -17.33 15.32
C ILE A 24 4.45 -16.29 16.15
N MET A 25 3.14 -16.39 16.24
CA MET A 25 2.31 -15.44 17.01
C MET A 25 2.62 -15.44 18.51
N LYS A 26 3.11 -16.54 19.06
CA LYS A 26 3.53 -16.61 20.48
C LYS A 26 4.91 -16.02 20.74
N THR A 27 5.85 -16.30 19.86
CA THR A 27 7.26 -15.89 20.04
C THR A 27 7.54 -14.51 19.45
N HIS A 28 6.90 -14.19 18.32
CA HIS A 28 7.09 -12.95 17.57
C HIS A 28 5.72 -12.31 17.22
N PRO A 29 4.99 -11.81 18.23
CA PRO A 29 3.61 -11.29 18.02
C PRO A 29 3.55 -10.05 17.13
N GLY A 30 4.70 -9.43 16.85
CA GLY A 30 4.83 -8.31 15.93
C GLY A 30 5.12 -8.71 14.49
N PHE A 31 5.48 -9.98 14.22
CA PHE A 31 5.92 -10.41 12.88
C PHE A 31 4.84 -10.23 11.82
N CYS A 32 5.27 -9.74 10.65
CA CYS A 32 4.44 -9.57 9.47
C CYS A 32 5.33 -9.59 8.21
N PRO A 33 5.04 -10.37 7.18
CA PRO A 33 5.85 -10.46 5.95
C PRO A 33 5.92 -9.18 5.11
N VAL A 34 4.98 -8.26 5.29
CA VAL A 34 4.83 -7.02 4.49
C VAL A 34 6.13 -6.23 4.34
N PRO A 35 6.96 -5.97 5.38
CA PRO A 35 8.20 -5.21 5.21
C PRO A 35 9.24 -5.85 4.28
N TRP A 36 9.09 -7.11 3.93
CA TRP A 36 9.99 -7.85 3.03
C TRP A 36 9.40 -8.06 1.64
N LYS A 37 8.08 -8.32 1.55
CA LYS A 37 7.42 -8.85 0.37
C LYS A 37 6.52 -7.85 -0.36
N HIS A 38 6.34 -6.65 0.20
CA HIS A 38 5.34 -5.69 -0.29
C HIS A 38 5.94 -4.30 -0.52
N THR A 39 5.38 -3.57 -1.48
CA THR A 39 5.62 -2.15 -1.67
C THR A 39 4.29 -1.40 -1.74
N ALA A 40 4.23 -0.21 -1.16
CA ALA A 40 3.05 0.64 -1.21
C ALA A 40 3.40 2.05 -1.66
N ILE A 41 2.59 2.61 -2.56
CA ILE A 41 2.75 3.96 -3.11
C ILE A 41 1.45 4.72 -2.90
N ASN A 42 1.56 5.86 -2.23
CA ASN A 42 0.43 6.77 -2.04
C ASN A 42 0.06 7.49 -3.34
N ASN A 43 -1.14 8.04 -3.39
CA ASN A 43 -1.64 8.75 -4.57
C ASN A 43 -0.83 9.99 -4.96
N ASN A 44 -0.02 10.54 -4.05
CA ASN A 44 0.92 11.63 -4.31
C ASN A 44 2.34 11.14 -4.65
N GLY A 45 2.55 9.85 -4.89
CA GLY A 45 3.83 9.25 -5.27
C GLY A 45 4.78 8.94 -4.11
N ASP A 46 4.42 9.21 -2.86
CA ASP A 46 5.25 8.88 -1.70
C ASP A 46 5.25 7.36 -1.46
N PHE A 47 6.45 6.77 -1.25
CA PHE A 47 6.55 5.40 -0.78
C PHE A 47 6.06 5.27 0.65
N ARG A 48 5.43 4.14 0.96
CA ARG A 48 4.86 3.84 2.26
C ARG A 48 5.20 2.43 2.70
N MET A 49 5.40 2.25 4.00
CA MET A 49 5.71 0.94 4.58
C MET A 49 4.58 -0.07 4.38
N CYS A 50 3.34 0.34 4.65
CA CYS A 50 2.16 -0.49 4.62
C CYS A 50 0.90 0.39 4.61
N VAL A 51 -0.18 -0.05 3.96
CA VAL A 51 -1.45 0.69 3.91
C VAL A 51 -2.13 0.86 5.26
N GLN A 52 -1.81 0.00 6.24
CA GLN A 52 -2.32 0.07 7.61
C GLN A 52 -1.38 0.78 8.59
N ALA A 53 -0.16 1.13 8.14
CA ALA A 53 0.80 1.77 9.02
C ALA A 53 0.24 3.07 9.59
N THR A 54 0.22 3.13 10.91
CA THR A 54 -0.18 4.31 11.66
C THR A 54 1.05 4.80 12.40
N THR A 55 1.76 5.72 11.78
CA THR A 55 2.74 6.51 12.50
C THR A 55 2.04 7.61 13.27
N HIS A 56 2.70 8.16 14.26
CA HIS A 56 2.28 9.44 14.83
C HIS A 56 2.20 10.45 13.69
N ARG A 57 1.06 11.16 13.60
CA ARG A 57 0.89 12.25 12.64
C ARG A 57 2.16 13.11 12.56
N PRO A 58 2.57 13.53 11.37
CA PRO A 58 1.84 13.51 10.09
C PRO A 58 2.20 12.35 9.14
N GLU A 59 3.16 11.52 9.46
CA GLU A 59 3.92 10.71 8.49
C GLU A 59 3.24 9.42 8.04
N ARG A 60 2.27 8.89 8.78
CA ARG A 60 1.42 7.73 8.44
C ARG A 60 2.14 6.59 7.70
N GLY A 61 3.39 6.26 8.10
CA GLY A 61 4.18 5.22 7.47
C GLY A 61 4.81 5.60 6.13
N VAL A 62 4.87 6.88 5.79
CA VAL A 62 5.63 7.39 4.64
C VAL A 62 7.12 7.11 4.86
N LEU A 63 7.79 6.61 3.84
CA LEU A 63 9.22 6.33 3.89
C LEU A 63 10.02 7.60 3.68
N THR A 64 11.09 7.73 4.45
CA THR A 64 12.04 8.85 4.36
C THR A 64 13.46 8.31 4.30
N THR A 65 14.35 9.14 3.79
CA THR A 65 15.80 8.96 3.90
C THR A 65 16.29 9.27 5.32
N GLU A 66 17.57 9.08 5.60
CA GLU A 66 18.19 9.39 6.91
C GLU A 66 18.09 10.88 7.29
N ASP A 67 18.04 11.79 6.31
CA ASP A 67 17.86 13.23 6.52
C ASP A 67 16.38 13.66 6.58
N ASN A 68 15.45 12.70 6.72
CA ASN A 68 14.00 12.88 6.74
C ASN A 68 13.38 13.43 5.44
N THR A 69 14.08 13.36 4.32
CA THR A 69 13.48 13.66 3.02
C THR A 69 12.55 12.54 2.60
N LYS A 70 11.33 12.86 2.18
CA LYS A 70 10.36 11.86 1.71
C LYS A 70 10.86 11.12 0.47
N MET A 71 10.77 9.80 0.50
CA MET A 71 11.07 8.97 -0.66
C MET A 71 9.87 8.91 -1.57
N ARG A 72 10.06 9.33 -2.82
CA ARG A 72 9.01 9.42 -3.85
C ARG A 72 9.44 8.66 -5.09
N VAL A 73 8.49 8.16 -5.83
CA VAL A 73 8.71 7.44 -7.10
C VAL A 73 9.43 8.28 -8.17
N GLU A 74 9.33 9.62 -8.08
CA GLU A 74 10.01 10.54 -8.99
C GLU A 74 11.50 10.72 -8.68
N THR A 75 11.94 10.36 -7.48
CA THR A 75 13.31 10.61 -6.98
C THR A 75 14.02 9.37 -6.47
N HIS A 76 13.29 8.30 -6.18
CA HIS A 76 13.82 7.05 -5.64
C HIS A 76 13.20 5.86 -6.35
N SER A 77 13.95 4.78 -6.44
CA SER A 77 13.46 3.50 -6.94
C SER A 77 12.69 2.72 -5.84
N ILE A 78 11.92 1.70 -6.27
CA ILE A 78 11.34 0.73 -5.32
C ILE A 78 12.46 0.06 -4.52
N THR A 79 13.58 -0.28 -5.18
CA THR A 79 14.75 -0.91 -4.54
C THR A 79 15.33 -0.02 -3.44
N ASP A 80 15.52 1.29 -3.70
CA ASP A 80 16.01 2.22 -2.68
C ASP A 80 15.07 2.27 -1.47
N SER A 81 13.76 2.30 -1.73
CA SER A 81 12.74 2.41 -0.67
C SER A 81 12.75 1.22 0.30
N ARG A 82 13.20 0.05 -0.14
CA ARG A 82 13.19 -1.18 0.67
C ARG A 82 14.11 -1.12 1.90
N ASN A 83 15.16 -0.31 1.85
CA ASN A 83 16.08 -0.12 2.99
C ASN A 83 15.95 1.27 3.63
N ALA A 84 14.79 1.91 3.48
CA ALA A 84 14.47 3.12 4.25
C ALA A 84 14.60 2.88 5.76
N PRO A 85 15.06 3.87 6.54
CA PRO A 85 15.27 3.75 8.00
C PRO A 85 14.08 3.15 8.74
N LEU A 86 12.86 3.58 8.41
CA LEU A 86 11.64 3.05 9.01
C LEU A 86 11.45 1.56 8.77
N LEU A 87 11.74 1.07 7.54
CA LEU A 87 11.62 -0.38 7.25
C LEU A 87 12.67 -1.21 7.95
N LYS A 88 13.89 -0.68 8.09
CA LYS A 88 14.95 -1.33 8.89
C LYS A 88 14.54 -1.44 10.36
N GLU A 89 14.06 -0.35 10.97
CA GLU A 89 13.55 -0.32 12.35
C GLU A 89 12.46 -1.38 12.55
N VAL A 90 11.46 -1.39 11.66
CA VAL A 90 10.33 -2.31 11.76
C VAL A 90 10.74 -3.77 11.62
N ARG A 91 11.64 -4.10 10.69
CA ARG A 91 12.15 -5.48 10.54
C ARG A 91 12.92 -5.92 11.78
N LYS A 92 13.77 -5.05 12.32
CA LYS A 92 14.52 -5.32 13.53
C LYS A 92 13.58 -5.59 14.70
N ASP A 93 12.61 -4.71 14.95
CA ASP A 93 11.58 -4.93 15.98
C ASP A 93 10.93 -6.31 15.82
N MET A 94 10.49 -6.64 14.60
CA MET A 94 9.78 -7.88 14.33
C MET A 94 10.65 -9.14 14.55
N LEU A 95 11.92 -9.11 14.15
CA LEU A 95 12.84 -10.23 14.31
C LEU A 95 13.32 -10.41 15.75
N GLU A 96 13.30 -9.36 16.55
CA GLU A 96 13.56 -9.40 18.01
C GLU A 96 12.33 -9.82 18.83
N GLY A 97 11.19 -10.11 18.18
CA GLY A 97 9.94 -10.47 18.84
C GLY A 97 9.14 -9.27 19.38
N ASN A 98 9.55 -8.05 19.04
CA ASN A 98 8.89 -6.83 19.47
C ASN A 98 7.70 -6.46 18.56
N ARG A 99 6.75 -5.74 19.13
CA ARG A 99 5.65 -5.10 18.39
C ARG A 99 6.06 -3.69 17.99
N SER A 100 6.34 -3.48 16.70
CA SER A 100 6.72 -2.15 16.24
C SER A 100 5.63 -1.10 16.51
N ARG A 101 6.07 0.10 16.93
CA ARG A 101 5.20 1.27 17.15
C ARG A 101 4.48 1.72 15.89
N HIS A 102 4.99 1.36 14.73
CA HIS A 102 4.40 1.70 13.42
C HIS A 102 3.21 0.80 13.05
N CYS A 103 3.00 -0.30 13.78
CA CYS A 103 1.96 -1.29 13.56
C CYS A 103 0.78 -1.19 14.55
N LEU A 104 0.54 -0.01 15.12
CA LEU A 104 -0.44 0.19 16.21
C LEU A 104 -1.85 -0.31 15.88
N ARG A 105 -2.28 -0.20 14.62
CA ARG A 105 -3.62 -0.67 14.23
C ARG A 105 -3.71 -2.18 14.33
N CYS A 106 -2.78 -2.90 13.70
CA CYS A 106 -2.73 -4.36 13.81
C CYS A 106 -2.57 -4.82 15.26
N ASN A 107 -1.69 -4.14 16.04
CA ASN A 107 -1.50 -4.47 17.45
C ASN A 107 -2.82 -4.35 18.27
N ARG A 108 -3.62 -3.31 18.02
CA ARG A 108 -4.92 -3.12 18.70
C ARG A 108 -5.97 -4.13 18.26
N GLU A 109 -6.00 -4.45 16.95
CA GLU A 109 -6.90 -5.47 16.41
C GLU A 109 -6.58 -6.84 17.00
N ASP A 110 -5.29 -7.22 17.07
CA ASP A 110 -4.81 -8.47 17.69
C ASP A 110 -5.15 -8.54 19.19
N ASP A 111 -4.92 -7.44 19.93
CA ASP A 111 -5.23 -7.36 21.37
C ASP A 111 -6.74 -7.46 21.64
N ALA A 112 -7.56 -7.05 20.68
CA ALA A 112 -9.02 -7.18 20.74
C ALA A 112 -9.52 -8.54 20.21
N ASN A 113 -8.63 -9.50 19.90
CA ASN A 113 -8.94 -10.76 19.23
C ASN A 113 -9.72 -10.58 17.92
N GLN A 114 -9.43 -9.51 17.21
CA GLN A 114 -9.96 -9.25 15.88
C GLN A 114 -8.93 -9.64 14.83
N ARG A 115 -9.40 -10.08 13.67
CA ARG A 115 -8.55 -10.43 12.56
C ARG A 115 -7.87 -9.18 11.99
N SER A 116 -6.58 -9.02 12.24
CA SER A 116 -5.80 -7.90 11.75
C SER A 116 -5.31 -8.12 10.30
N ARG A 117 -4.81 -7.04 9.67
CA ARG A 117 -4.11 -7.17 8.39
C ARG A 117 -2.88 -8.09 8.52
N ARG A 118 -2.17 -8.04 9.65
CA ARG A 118 -1.03 -8.93 9.94
C ARG A 118 -1.44 -10.41 9.84
N ASP A 119 -2.54 -10.76 10.48
CA ASP A 119 -3.09 -12.12 10.45
C ASP A 119 -3.40 -12.56 9.01
N LEU A 120 -4.02 -11.70 8.21
CA LEU A 120 -4.29 -11.97 6.79
C LEU A 120 -3.01 -12.18 5.99
N GLU A 121 -2.00 -11.35 6.21
CA GLU A 121 -0.74 -11.45 5.47
C GLU A 121 0.03 -12.73 5.80
N ILE A 122 0.07 -13.14 7.06
CA ILE A 122 0.74 -14.37 7.48
C ILE A 122 -0.02 -15.61 6.95
N ASN A 123 -1.33 -15.63 7.09
CA ASN A 123 -2.11 -16.84 6.88
C ASN A 123 -2.56 -17.05 5.42
N LEU A 124 -2.65 -15.98 4.63
CA LEU A 124 -3.18 -16.07 3.27
C LEU A 124 -2.19 -15.59 2.20
N ASN A 125 -1.71 -14.36 2.33
CA ASN A 125 -0.98 -13.72 1.23
C ASN A 125 0.48 -14.18 1.15
N PHE A 126 1.13 -14.41 2.30
CA PHE A 126 2.55 -14.73 2.37
C PHE A 126 2.83 -15.97 3.26
N LYS A 127 1.91 -16.91 3.32
CA LYS A 127 2.03 -18.13 4.15
C LYS A 127 3.31 -18.94 3.91
N GLU A 128 3.93 -18.80 2.73
CA GLU A 128 5.17 -19.48 2.36
C GLU A 128 6.44 -18.72 2.80
N PHE A 129 6.30 -17.48 3.31
CA PHE A 129 7.42 -16.67 3.79
C PHE A 129 7.45 -16.67 5.31
N THR A 130 8.34 -17.48 5.84
CA THR A 130 8.45 -17.77 7.28
C THR A 130 9.28 -16.73 8.04
N LEU A 131 9.28 -16.84 9.36
CA LEU A 131 10.20 -16.05 10.23
C LEU A 131 11.66 -16.39 9.92
N GLU A 132 11.96 -17.64 9.69
CA GLU A 132 13.30 -18.12 9.35
C GLU A 132 13.78 -17.54 8.01
N ASP A 133 12.90 -17.46 7.01
CA ASP A 133 13.22 -16.80 5.74
C ASP A 133 13.55 -15.31 5.96
N ALA A 134 12.75 -14.63 6.78
CA ALA A 134 12.96 -13.23 7.11
C ALA A 134 14.31 -13.02 7.83
N GLN A 135 14.66 -13.91 8.77
CA GLN A 135 15.96 -13.90 9.46
C GLN A 135 17.13 -14.13 8.50
N ALA A 136 16.98 -15.07 7.55
CA ALA A 136 18.03 -15.44 6.61
C ALA A 136 18.38 -14.31 5.60
N VAL A 137 17.45 -13.39 5.32
CA VAL A 137 17.63 -12.31 4.33
C VAL A 137 17.86 -10.94 4.96
N THR A 138 17.81 -10.81 6.28
CA THR A 138 17.91 -9.54 6.99
C THR A 138 19.23 -9.45 7.76
N ALA A 139 19.96 -8.36 7.56
CA ALA A 139 21.17 -8.06 8.30
C ALA A 139 20.86 -7.53 9.72
N GLU A 140 21.87 -7.45 10.59
CA GLU A 140 21.73 -7.00 11.97
C GLU A 140 21.13 -5.58 12.11
N ASP A 141 21.39 -4.69 11.14
CA ASP A 141 20.82 -3.34 11.11
C ASP A 141 19.37 -3.27 10.56
N GLY A 142 18.79 -4.42 10.21
CA GLY A 142 17.46 -4.52 9.62
C GLY A 142 17.41 -4.31 8.08
N SER A 143 18.57 -4.11 7.43
CA SER A 143 18.65 -4.04 5.98
C SER A 143 18.49 -5.41 5.33
N ILE A 144 18.07 -5.41 4.06
CA ILE A 144 17.92 -6.62 3.25
C ILE A 144 18.77 -6.54 1.99
N VAL A 145 19.20 -7.69 1.51
CA VAL A 145 19.79 -7.85 0.18
C VAL A 145 18.66 -8.10 -0.81
N HIS A 146 18.44 -7.16 -1.71
CA HIS A 146 17.27 -7.13 -2.60
C HIS A 146 17.13 -8.39 -3.46
N GLU A 147 18.25 -8.92 -3.94
CA GLU A 147 18.31 -10.10 -4.80
C GLU A 147 17.92 -11.39 -4.07
N LYS A 148 17.89 -11.38 -2.75
CA LYS A 148 17.53 -12.54 -1.93
C LYS A 148 16.04 -12.63 -1.59
N VAL A 149 15.30 -11.55 -1.79
CA VAL A 149 13.86 -11.51 -1.47
C VAL A 149 13.09 -10.62 -2.44
N ASP A 150 12.25 -11.24 -3.25
CA ASP A 150 11.41 -10.54 -4.22
C ASP A 150 10.24 -9.82 -3.55
N ILE A 151 9.85 -8.67 -4.12
CA ILE A 151 8.54 -8.07 -3.89
C ILE A 151 7.53 -8.87 -4.70
N THR A 152 6.52 -9.37 -4.02
CA THR A 152 5.46 -10.20 -4.65
C THR A 152 4.08 -9.56 -4.58
N SER A 153 3.94 -8.46 -3.84
CA SER A 153 2.68 -7.73 -3.69
C SER A 153 2.91 -6.22 -3.71
N SER A 154 1.95 -5.48 -4.24
CA SER A 154 1.97 -4.02 -4.17
C SER A 154 0.58 -3.42 -3.95
N ASP A 155 0.54 -2.24 -3.32
CA ASP A 155 -0.63 -1.35 -3.25
C ASP A 155 -0.25 -0.03 -3.90
N ILE A 156 -0.88 0.27 -5.04
CA ILE A 156 -0.56 1.45 -5.83
C ILE A 156 -1.77 2.37 -5.89
N ARG A 157 -1.56 3.62 -5.53
CA ARG A 157 -2.55 4.68 -5.68
C ARG A 157 -2.07 5.67 -6.73
N LEU A 158 -2.59 5.52 -7.94
CA LEU A 158 -2.05 6.21 -9.11
C LEU A 158 -2.17 7.74 -9.09
N SER A 159 -3.20 8.29 -8.45
CA SER A 159 -3.48 9.75 -8.42
C SER A 159 -4.64 10.03 -7.49
N ASN A 160 -5.03 11.29 -7.36
CA ASN A 160 -6.35 11.68 -6.85
C ASN A 160 -7.33 12.08 -7.99
N PHE A 161 -7.02 11.73 -9.23
CA PHE A 161 -7.93 11.97 -10.35
C PHE A 161 -9.14 11.04 -10.25
N CYS A 162 -10.34 11.62 -10.12
CA CYS A 162 -11.58 10.88 -9.89
C CYS A 162 -12.77 11.64 -10.51
N ASN A 163 -13.77 10.91 -10.95
CA ASN A 163 -15.01 11.48 -11.49
C ASN A 163 -16.12 11.64 -10.43
N LEU A 164 -15.88 11.26 -9.17
CA LEU A 164 -16.84 11.36 -8.06
C LEU A 164 -16.35 12.18 -6.87
N LYS A 165 -17.32 12.68 -6.09
CA LYS A 165 -17.14 13.35 -4.78
C LYS A 165 -17.81 12.54 -3.67
N CYS A 166 -17.31 11.36 -3.37
CA CYS A 166 -17.86 10.51 -2.31
C CYS A 166 -17.72 11.18 -0.93
N ARG A 167 -18.74 11.04 -0.05
CA ARG A 167 -18.76 11.65 1.28
C ARG A 167 -17.60 11.23 2.18
N MET A 168 -17.05 10.02 1.97
CA MET A 168 -15.93 9.48 2.71
C MET A 168 -14.56 9.98 2.20
N CYS A 169 -14.53 10.62 1.02
CA CYS A 169 -13.33 11.16 0.40
C CYS A 169 -13.14 12.63 0.72
N GLY A 170 -11.93 13.13 0.44
CA GLY A 170 -11.57 14.54 0.51
C GLY A 170 -10.69 14.93 -0.68
N PRO A 171 -10.07 16.11 -0.63
CA PRO A 171 -9.21 16.60 -1.71
C PRO A 171 -7.97 15.72 -1.95
N THR A 172 -7.53 14.96 -0.95
CA THR A 172 -6.45 14.00 -1.08
C THR A 172 -6.82 12.82 -1.98
N GLU A 173 -8.05 12.32 -1.88
CA GLU A 173 -8.53 11.14 -2.63
C GLU A 173 -9.23 11.50 -3.93
N SER A 174 -9.77 12.73 -4.07
CA SER A 174 -10.46 13.16 -5.28
C SER A 174 -10.31 14.65 -5.55
N HIS A 175 -9.76 14.98 -6.72
CA HIS A 175 -9.59 16.37 -7.17
C HIS A 175 -10.94 17.09 -7.36
N THR A 176 -12.05 16.36 -7.57
CA THR A 176 -13.38 16.96 -7.72
C THR A 176 -13.88 17.62 -6.43
N TRP A 177 -13.24 17.35 -5.28
CA TRP A 177 -13.52 18.00 -4.01
C TRP A 177 -12.97 19.43 -3.90
N TYR A 178 -12.01 19.85 -4.72
CA TYR A 178 -11.32 21.13 -4.56
C TYR A 178 -12.25 22.32 -4.45
N ASP A 179 -13.22 22.45 -5.38
CA ASP A 179 -14.19 23.56 -5.38
C ASP A 179 -15.10 23.59 -4.14
N ASP A 180 -15.48 22.43 -3.62
CA ASP A 180 -16.34 22.33 -2.45
C ASP A 180 -15.54 22.47 -1.15
N TRP A 181 -14.30 21.95 -1.13
CA TRP A 181 -13.42 22.08 0.00
C TRP A 181 -13.11 23.54 0.34
N THR A 182 -12.83 24.38 -0.66
CA THR A 182 -12.57 25.80 -0.46
C THR A 182 -13.78 26.56 0.10
N LYS A 183 -15.00 26.11 -0.19
CA LYS A 183 -16.23 26.70 0.37
C LYS A 183 -16.52 26.23 1.80
N ILE A 184 -16.20 24.98 2.12
CA ILE A 184 -16.54 24.34 3.39
C ILE A 184 -15.47 24.57 4.45
N LYS A 185 -14.20 24.59 4.03
CA LYS A 185 -13.03 24.64 4.92
C LYS A 185 -12.09 25.79 4.61
N SER A 186 -11.19 25.59 3.62
CA SER A 186 -10.17 26.57 3.23
C SER A 186 -9.52 26.23 1.90
N GLU A 187 -8.68 27.11 1.40
CA GLU A 187 -7.82 26.86 0.23
C GLU A 187 -6.62 25.94 0.54
N LYS A 188 -6.53 25.41 1.75
CA LYS A 188 -5.44 24.53 2.16
C LYS A 188 -5.97 23.17 2.64
N PHE A 189 -5.20 22.13 2.39
CA PHE A 189 -5.41 20.80 2.93
C PHE A 189 -4.09 20.03 3.11
N GLU A 190 -4.10 19.08 4.03
CA GLU A 190 -2.96 18.21 4.26
C GLU A 190 -3.07 16.93 3.41
N SER A 191 -1.99 16.58 2.73
CA SER A 191 -1.83 15.32 2.03
C SER A 191 -0.56 14.60 2.51
N HIS A 192 -0.75 13.51 3.22
CA HIS A 192 0.35 12.65 3.71
C HIS A 192 1.49 13.43 4.40
N GLY A 193 1.12 14.39 5.27
CA GLY A 193 2.08 15.23 5.99
C GLY A 193 2.68 16.37 5.17
N THR A 194 2.08 16.71 4.03
CA THR A 194 2.43 17.90 3.23
C THR A 194 1.21 18.81 3.11
N GLU A 195 1.34 20.07 3.49
CA GLU A 195 0.30 21.06 3.26
C GLU A 195 0.31 21.47 1.77
N LEU A 196 -0.86 21.39 1.14
CA LEU A 196 -1.09 21.83 -0.24
C LEU A 196 -2.08 23.00 -0.25
N GLU A 197 -1.86 23.93 -1.16
CA GLU A 197 -2.70 25.11 -1.35
C GLU A 197 -3.45 25.01 -2.69
N LEU A 198 -4.70 25.44 -2.69
CA LEU A 198 -5.57 25.51 -3.87
C LEU A 198 -5.63 26.96 -4.38
N GLU A 199 -5.58 27.10 -5.69
CA GLU A 199 -5.76 28.39 -6.38
C GLU A 199 -6.79 28.25 -7.50
N LYS A 200 -7.36 29.38 -7.92
CA LYS A 200 -8.25 29.41 -9.09
C LYS A 200 -7.44 29.24 -10.38
N GLY A 201 -7.73 28.17 -11.08
CA GLY A 201 -7.15 27.87 -12.38
C GLY A 201 -8.07 28.19 -13.55
N ALA A 202 -7.82 27.50 -14.67
CA ALA A 202 -8.63 27.64 -15.88
C ALA A 202 -10.10 27.29 -15.61
N LYS A 203 -11.02 27.95 -16.34
CA LYS A 203 -12.49 27.77 -16.22
C LYS A 203 -13.03 28.02 -14.80
N ASN A 204 -12.34 28.86 -14.01
CA ASN A 204 -12.71 29.24 -12.64
C ASN A 204 -12.84 28.04 -11.67
N ARG A 205 -12.15 26.91 -11.94
CA ARG A 205 -12.07 25.74 -11.06
C ARG A 205 -10.81 25.81 -10.21
N PHE A 206 -10.90 25.29 -8.98
CA PHE A 206 -9.73 25.19 -8.13
C PHE A 206 -8.80 24.06 -8.57
N GLN A 207 -7.51 24.31 -8.48
CA GLN A 207 -6.39 23.40 -8.76
C GLN A 207 -5.33 23.54 -7.69
N ILE A 208 -4.38 22.61 -7.62
CA ILE A 208 -3.23 22.73 -6.72
C ILE A 208 -2.33 23.84 -7.26
N LYS A 209 -1.94 24.75 -6.36
CA LYS A 209 -1.02 25.84 -6.61
C LYS A 209 0.41 25.31 -6.72
N GLY A 210 1.07 25.63 -7.80
CA GLY A 210 2.46 25.24 -8.02
C GLY A 210 2.64 23.75 -8.36
N PHE A 211 3.50 23.04 -7.65
CA PHE A 211 3.78 21.62 -7.89
C PHE A 211 2.61 20.74 -7.46
N ASN A 212 2.06 19.99 -8.42
CA ASN A 212 0.99 19.03 -8.16
C ASN A 212 1.56 17.62 -7.92
N PRO A 213 1.63 17.14 -6.67
CA PRO A 213 2.20 15.85 -6.37
C PRO A 213 1.38 14.66 -6.90
N TYR A 214 0.11 14.85 -7.24
CA TYR A 214 -0.74 13.78 -7.78
C TYR A 214 -0.54 13.54 -9.28
N ALA A 215 0.26 14.39 -9.94
CA ALA A 215 0.59 14.23 -11.36
C ALA A 215 1.83 13.33 -11.59
N TRP A 216 2.37 12.71 -10.56
CA TRP A 216 3.58 11.88 -10.62
C TRP A 216 3.50 10.76 -11.67
N VAL A 217 2.32 10.19 -11.89
CA VAL A 217 2.10 9.14 -12.89
C VAL A 217 2.44 9.58 -14.32
N ASN A 218 2.36 10.89 -14.60
CA ASN A 218 2.71 11.44 -15.91
C ASN A 218 4.23 11.67 -16.07
N ASN A 219 4.98 11.61 -14.97
CA ASN A 219 6.41 11.94 -14.92
C ASN A 219 7.29 10.71 -14.74
N VAL A 220 6.71 9.55 -14.43
CA VAL A 220 7.43 8.31 -14.14
C VAL A 220 6.98 7.22 -15.10
N ASP A 221 7.92 6.50 -15.68
CA ASP A 221 7.62 5.26 -16.40
C ASP A 221 7.29 4.16 -15.38
N ILE A 222 6.00 4.04 -15.05
CA ILE A 222 5.50 3.06 -14.09
C ILE A 222 5.81 1.63 -14.56
N TYR A 223 5.85 1.41 -15.89
CA TYR A 223 6.08 0.09 -16.47
C TYR A 223 7.49 -0.35 -16.23
N GLU A 224 8.44 0.52 -16.56
CA GLU A 224 9.85 0.25 -16.34
C GLU A 224 10.14 0.02 -14.85
N MET A 225 9.53 0.85 -14.00
CA MET A 225 9.69 0.74 -12.55
C MET A 225 9.20 -0.61 -12.02
N PHE A 226 7.98 -1.02 -12.38
CA PHE A 226 7.40 -2.26 -11.84
C PHE A 226 7.95 -3.50 -12.52
N SER A 227 8.07 -3.55 -13.85
CA SER A 227 8.55 -4.75 -14.55
C SER A 227 9.99 -5.09 -14.19
N LYS A 228 10.87 -4.08 -14.09
CA LYS A 228 12.29 -4.30 -13.79
C LYS A 228 12.61 -4.46 -12.30
N GLN A 229 11.89 -3.76 -11.43
CA GLN A 229 12.22 -3.75 -10.01
C GLN A 229 11.42 -4.75 -9.17
N THR A 230 10.37 -5.33 -9.74
CA THR A 230 9.53 -6.32 -9.07
C THR A 230 9.24 -7.55 -9.94
N PRO A 231 10.27 -8.27 -10.41
CA PRO A 231 10.10 -9.41 -11.33
C PRO A 231 9.29 -10.56 -10.71
N GLY A 232 9.25 -10.65 -9.39
CA GLY A 232 8.48 -11.65 -8.64
C GLY A 232 7.04 -11.26 -8.35
N MET A 233 6.50 -10.19 -8.95
CA MET A 233 5.15 -9.69 -8.66
C MET A 233 4.07 -10.74 -8.91
N LYS A 234 3.20 -10.93 -7.91
CA LYS A 234 2.07 -11.89 -7.95
C LYS A 234 0.72 -11.21 -7.72
N GLU A 235 0.69 -10.09 -7.00
CA GLU A 235 -0.54 -9.38 -6.66
C GLU A 235 -0.35 -7.87 -6.70
N ILE A 236 -1.24 -7.17 -7.39
CA ILE A 236 -1.27 -5.72 -7.44
C ILE A 236 -2.66 -5.24 -7.03
N HIS A 237 -2.73 -4.50 -5.93
CA HIS A 237 -3.91 -3.75 -5.55
C HIS A 237 -3.80 -2.33 -6.11
N ILE A 238 -4.78 -1.91 -6.91
CA ILE A 238 -4.80 -0.60 -7.54
C ILE A 238 -5.97 0.22 -7.00
N SER A 239 -5.65 1.42 -6.53
CA SER A 239 -6.63 2.35 -5.96
C SER A 239 -6.19 3.81 -6.17
N GLY A 240 -6.82 4.73 -5.43
CA GLY A 240 -6.50 6.16 -5.48
C GLY A 240 -7.22 6.88 -6.61
N GLY A 241 -8.03 7.91 -6.31
CA GLY A 241 -8.96 8.49 -7.24
C GLY A 241 -9.90 7.42 -7.83
N GLU A 242 -10.02 7.40 -9.14
CA GLU A 242 -10.64 6.29 -9.89
C GLU A 242 -9.59 5.70 -10.84
N PRO A 243 -9.05 4.51 -10.57
CA PRO A 243 -7.97 3.94 -11.39
C PRO A 243 -8.35 3.70 -12.85
N LEU A 244 -9.62 3.38 -13.12
CA LEU A 244 -10.08 3.05 -14.47
C LEU A 244 -10.24 4.25 -15.42
N ILE A 245 -10.02 5.50 -14.96
CA ILE A 245 -9.95 6.68 -15.82
C ILE A 245 -8.53 7.21 -16.01
N ILE A 246 -7.52 6.48 -15.55
CA ILE A 246 -6.10 6.86 -15.62
C ILE A 246 -5.44 6.03 -16.72
N ASP A 247 -4.92 6.68 -17.75
CA ASP A 247 -4.33 6.00 -18.92
C ASP A 247 -3.11 5.15 -18.53
N GLU A 248 -2.31 5.59 -17.58
CA GLU A 248 -1.12 4.90 -17.08
C GLU A 248 -1.45 3.53 -16.45
N HIS A 249 -2.65 3.38 -15.90
CA HIS A 249 -3.13 2.08 -15.44
C HIS A 249 -3.16 1.06 -16.58
N TYR A 250 -3.76 1.41 -17.72
CA TYR A 250 -3.88 0.50 -18.86
C TYR A 250 -2.52 0.18 -19.47
N LYS A 251 -1.66 1.17 -19.57
CA LYS A 251 -0.31 0.97 -20.05
C LYS A 251 0.47 -0.02 -19.18
N LEU A 252 0.39 0.07 -17.85
CA LEU A 252 0.98 -0.92 -16.94
C LEU A 252 0.49 -2.34 -17.24
N LEU A 253 -0.82 -2.52 -17.44
CA LEU A 253 -1.40 -3.83 -17.77
C LEU A 253 -0.91 -4.33 -19.15
N GLU A 254 -0.88 -3.46 -20.15
CA GLU A 254 -0.37 -3.80 -21.49
C GLU A 254 1.09 -4.28 -21.43
N THR A 255 1.92 -3.66 -20.61
CA THR A 255 3.30 -4.11 -20.43
C THR A 255 3.37 -5.53 -19.89
N TYR A 256 2.61 -5.85 -18.84
CA TYR A 256 2.58 -7.21 -18.30
C TYR A 256 2.03 -8.24 -19.30
N VAL A 257 1.08 -7.85 -20.15
CA VAL A 257 0.57 -8.70 -21.23
C VAL A 257 1.68 -8.93 -22.28
N ASN A 258 2.36 -7.88 -22.71
CA ASN A 258 3.41 -7.94 -23.74
C ASN A 258 4.64 -8.75 -23.27
N GLU A 259 4.96 -8.68 -21.98
CA GLU A 259 6.03 -9.48 -21.36
C GLU A 259 5.61 -10.94 -21.10
N GLY A 260 4.34 -11.28 -21.32
CA GLY A 260 3.80 -12.64 -21.11
C GLY A 260 3.67 -13.08 -19.67
N VAL A 261 3.80 -12.17 -18.71
CA VAL A 261 3.74 -12.46 -17.27
C VAL A 261 2.37 -12.19 -16.64
N ALA A 262 1.47 -11.51 -17.34
CA ALA A 262 0.14 -11.12 -16.86
C ALA A 262 -0.66 -12.27 -16.21
N LYS A 263 -0.56 -13.49 -16.76
CA LYS A 263 -1.25 -14.70 -16.25
C LYS A 263 -0.87 -15.08 -14.80
N ASN A 264 0.26 -14.57 -14.32
CA ASN A 264 0.79 -14.87 -12.98
C ASN A 264 0.46 -13.76 -11.96
N ILE A 265 -0.19 -12.67 -12.41
CA ILE A 265 -0.45 -11.48 -11.60
C ILE A 265 -1.95 -11.40 -11.32
N LYS A 266 -2.31 -11.45 -10.04
CA LYS A 266 -3.65 -11.15 -9.56
C LYS A 266 -3.82 -9.65 -9.44
N LEU A 267 -4.93 -9.12 -9.96
CA LEU A 267 -5.31 -7.72 -9.84
C LEU A 267 -6.48 -7.55 -8.88
N ASP A 268 -6.35 -6.60 -7.97
CA ASP A 268 -7.38 -6.18 -7.04
C ASP A 268 -7.63 -4.67 -7.19
N TYR A 269 -8.89 -4.24 -7.11
CA TYR A 269 -9.25 -2.83 -7.34
C TYR A 269 -10.14 -2.26 -6.24
N ASN A 270 -9.85 -1.00 -5.88
CA ASN A 270 -10.86 -0.12 -5.31
C ASN A 270 -11.32 0.85 -6.41
N THR A 271 -12.50 0.62 -6.96
CA THR A 271 -13.11 1.44 -8.02
C THR A 271 -14.53 1.83 -7.67
N ASN A 272 -14.99 2.93 -8.22
CA ASN A 272 -16.39 3.34 -8.12
C ASN A 272 -17.34 2.56 -9.05
N CYS A 273 -16.78 1.67 -9.88
CA CYS A 273 -17.49 0.75 -10.77
C CYS A 273 -18.35 1.40 -11.86
N LEU A 274 -18.27 2.70 -12.11
CA LEU A 274 -19.15 3.37 -13.08
C LEU A 274 -18.79 3.12 -14.54
N LEU A 275 -17.53 2.74 -14.82
CA LEU A 275 -17.03 2.65 -16.19
C LEU A 275 -17.28 1.32 -16.89
N TYR A 276 -17.52 0.26 -16.14
CA TYR A 276 -17.71 -1.08 -16.73
C TYR A 276 -18.93 -1.82 -16.20
N THR A 277 -19.76 -1.16 -15.44
CA THR A 277 -21.06 -1.74 -15.12
C THR A 277 -21.91 -1.72 -16.39
N SER A 278 -22.18 -2.90 -16.94
CA SER A 278 -23.41 -3.08 -17.72
C SER A 278 -24.58 -2.52 -16.92
N PRO A 279 -25.60 -1.95 -17.59
CA PRO A 279 -26.78 -1.47 -16.89
C PRO A 279 -27.20 -2.52 -15.86
N SER A 280 -27.25 -2.11 -14.60
CA SER A 280 -27.75 -3.00 -13.55
C SER A 280 -29.18 -3.41 -13.91
N PRO A 281 -29.59 -4.67 -13.66
CA PRO A 281 -31.00 -5.02 -13.79
C PRO A 281 -31.96 -4.18 -12.92
N ARG A 282 -31.41 -3.24 -12.13
CA ARG A 282 -32.15 -2.29 -11.31
C ARG A 282 -32.26 -0.89 -11.93
N ASP A 283 -31.53 -0.62 -13.00
CA ASP A 283 -31.59 0.61 -13.79
C ASP A 283 -32.54 0.37 -15.00
#